data_807ae403f42afe85c16f391abad7415b
#
_entry.id   807ae403f42afe85c16f391abad7415b
#
_cell.length_a   1.000
_cell.length_b   1.000
_cell.length_c   1.000
_cell.angle_alpha   90.00
_cell.angle_beta   90.00
_cell.angle_gamma   90.00
#
_symmetry.space_group_name_H-M   'P 1'
#
loop_
_entity.id
_entity.type
_entity.pdbx_description
1 polymer ?
#
loop_
_entity_poly.entity_id
_entity_poly.type
_entity_poly.pdbx_seq_one_letter_code
_entity_poly.pdbx_strand_id
1 'polypeptide(L)'
;MVELKGDSKSSFVSQLFKGIATQYDLMNTMMTMGRHRYWRRKSVDYIAGSGYVLDLATGTGDFVLELLGKSKANYVVGLDITPAMLDVASKKIADKNLSNHVSLIVGDAHKLPFGDASFDYVTVGFGVRNFQNLPIAINEIKRVTSPNGKLIILEIVKPEGWFMSNVFPVFFGILAPILGIVFARNKNAYIYLTKSVEGFVGISELAEIIQNNGFTEIKTYRYGCGSIGVIVAGK
;
A
#
# COMPACT_ATOMS: atom_id res chain seq x y z
N MET A 1 22.87 9.10 -12.02
CA MET A 1 21.67 8.36 -11.57
C MET A 1 20.46 9.09 -12.12
N VAL A 2 19.72 8.52 -13.08
CA VAL A 2 18.60 9.21 -13.73
C VAL A 2 17.46 9.28 -12.72
N GLU A 3 17.13 10.47 -12.25
CA GLU A 3 15.90 10.73 -11.51
C GLU A 3 14.71 10.51 -12.45
N LEU A 4 14.01 9.39 -12.29
CA LEU A 4 12.81 9.12 -13.08
C LEU A 4 11.69 10.05 -12.61
N LYS A 5 11.30 11.04 -13.40
CA LYS A 5 10.20 11.97 -13.17
C LYS A 5 9.03 11.66 -14.12
N GLY A 6 7.82 11.77 -13.63
CA GLY A 6 6.60 11.67 -14.44
C GLY A 6 6.28 10.25 -14.94
N ASP A 7 5.68 10.13 -16.10
CA ASP A 7 5.19 8.86 -16.70
C ASP A 7 6.23 7.73 -16.71
N SER A 8 7.53 8.09 -16.68
CA SER A 8 8.62 7.13 -16.58
C SER A 8 8.68 6.38 -15.24
N LYS A 9 8.29 7.00 -14.11
CA LYS A 9 8.28 6.33 -12.78
C LYS A 9 7.14 5.31 -12.70
N SER A 10 5.93 5.65 -13.09
CA SER A 10 4.77 4.74 -13.09
C SER A 10 5.02 3.54 -13.99
N SER A 11 5.52 3.76 -15.19
CA SER A 11 5.83 2.70 -16.14
C SER A 11 6.94 1.78 -15.63
N PHE A 12 7.99 2.34 -15.02
CA PHE A 12 9.07 1.58 -14.41
C PHE A 12 8.56 0.74 -13.22
N VAL A 13 7.74 1.32 -12.33
CA VAL A 13 7.12 0.64 -11.19
C VAL A 13 6.24 -0.51 -11.68
N SER A 14 5.37 -0.26 -12.67
CA SER A 14 4.51 -1.30 -13.23
C SER A 14 5.31 -2.44 -13.86
N GLN A 15 6.37 -2.16 -14.62
CA GLN A 15 7.23 -3.19 -15.19
C GLN A 15 7.97 -4.00 -14.11
N LEU A 16 8.44 -3.35 -13.07
CA LEU A 16 9.11 -4.01 -11.96
C LEU A 16 8.16 -5.00 -11.26
N PHE A 17 6.96 -4.55 -10.89
CA PHE A 17 5.96 -5.36 -10.21
C PHE A 17 5.40 -6.47 -11.12
N LYS A 18 5.26 -6.22 -12.43
CA LYS A 18 4.95 -7.26 -13.42
C LYS A 18 5.93 -8.43 -13.35
N GLY A 19 7.24 -8.12 -13.23
CA GLY A 19 8.30 -9.14 -13.20
C GLY A 19 8.31 -10.00 -11.94
N ILE A 20 7.64 -9.59 -10.86
CA ILE A 20 7.63 -10.30 -9.57
C ILE A 20 6.24 -10.72 -9.11
N ALA A 21 5.19 -10.44 -9.86
CA ALA A 21 3.79 -10.60 -9.42
C ALA A 21 3.50 -11.99 -8.82
N THR A 22 3.95 -13.06 -9.45
CA THR A 22 3.74 -14.43 -8.98
C THR A 22 4.53 -14.81 -7.73
N GLN A 23 5.61 -14.09 -7.42
CA GLN A 23 6.48 -14.35 -6.27
C GLN A 23 6.32 -13.30 -5.17
N TYR A 24 5.51 -12.28 -5.42
CA TYR A 24 5.37 -11.11 -4.56
C TYR A 24 4.96 -11.45 -3.13
N ASP A 25 3.97 -12.32 -2.97
CA ASP A 25 3.46 -12.73 -1.65
C ASP A 25 4.52 -13.53 -0.86
N LEU A 26 5.26 -14.40 -1.55
CA LEU A 26 6.36 -15.14 -0.94
C LEU A 26 7.47 -14.18 -0.50
N MET A 27 7.83 -13.22 -1.37
CA MET A 27 8.82 -12.19 -1.04
C MET A 27 8.41 -11.38 0.19
N ASN A 28 7.17 -10.89 0.23
CA ASN A 28 6.65 -10.16 1.40
C ASN A 28 6.68 -11.02 2.67
N THR A 29 6.30 -12.30 2.55
CA THR A 29 6.31 -13.23 3.69
C THR A 29 7.72 -13.41 4.24
N MET A 30 8.70 -13.59 3.39
CA MET A 30 10.09 -13.79 3.82
C MET A 30 10.70 -12.52 4.39
N MET A 31 10.50 -11.37 3.73
CA MET A 31 11.04 -10.08 4.16
C MET A 31 10.49 -9.62 5.52
N THR A 32 9.24 -9.93 5.79
CA THR A 32 8.57 -9.50 7.01
C THR A 32 8.42 -10.63 8.04
N MET A 33 8.98 -11.82 7.75
CA MET A 33 8.74 -13.04 8.54
C MET A 33 7.23 -13.29 8.75
N GLY A 34 6.43 -13.04 7.71
CA GLY A 34 4.98 -13.18 7.72
C GLY A 34 4.22 -12.07 8.47
N ARG A 35 4.92 -11.12 9.10
CA ARG A 35 4.29 -10.06 9.91
C ARG A 35 3.43 -9.08 9.10
N HIS A 36 3.64 -8.98 7.77
CA HIS A 36 2.80 -8.15 6.91
C HIS A 36 1.31 -8.52 7.01
N ARG A 37 0.98 -9.80 7.24
CA ARG A 37 -0.41 -10.26 7.46
C ARG A 37 -0.99 -9.71 8.75
N TYR A 38 -0.21 -9.73 9.85
CA TYR A 38 -0.62 -9.15 11.12
C TYR A 38 -0.88 -7.65 11.01
N TRP A 39 0.00 -6.90 10.32
CA TRP A 39 -0.18 -5.46 10.15
C TRP A 39 -1.41 -5.12 9.30
N ARG A 40 -1.66 -5.85 8.19
CA ARG A 40 -2.90 -5.69 7.41
C ARG A 40 -4.14 -5.96 8.25
N ARG A 41 -4.14 -7.07 8.99
CA ARG A 41 -5.23 -7.42 9.89
C ARG A 41 -5.51 -6.34 10.92
N LYS A 42 -4.46 -5.75 11.50
CA LYS A 42 -4.58 -4.63 12.44
C LYS A 42 -5.11 -3.36 11.75
N SER A 43 -4.68 -3.08 10.52
CA SER A 43 -5.18 -1.92 9.77
C SER A 43 -6.68 -2.03 9.47
N VAL A 44 -7.16 -3.22 9.14
CA VAL A 44 -8.59 -3.49 8.91
C VAL A 44 -9.42 -3.33 10.21
N ASP A 45 -8.84 -3.55 11.39
CA ASP A 45 -9.54 -3.36 12.68
C ASP A 45 -9.98 -1.90 12.90
N TYR A 46 -9.34 -0.93 12.26
CA TYR A 46 -9.74 0.49 12.35
C TYR A 46 -10.96 0.86 11.51
N ILE A 47 -11.47 -0.05 10.69
CA ILE A 47 -12.74 0.10 9.99
C ILE A 47 -13.88 -0.24 10.97
N ALA A 48 -14.69 0.77 11.30
CA ALA A 48 -15.71 0.65 12.34
C ALA A 48 -16.96 -0.11 11.92
N GLY A 49 -17.24 -0.20 10.61
CA GLY A 49 -18.43 -0.87 10.08
C GLY A 49 -18.11 -1.67 8.82
N SER A 50 -19.13 -2.11 8.13
CA SER A 50 -19.04 -2.63 6.77
C SER A 50 -19.52 -1.57 5.78
N GLY A 51 -18.92 -1.51 4.58
CA GLY A 51 -19.26 -0.51 3.59
C GLY A 51 -18.67 -0.83 2.21
N TYR A 52 -18.75 0.15 1.32
CA TYR A 52 -18.07 0.14 0.05
C TYR A 52 -16.63 0.61 0.24
N VAL A 53 -15.67 -0.24 -0.10
CA VAL A 53 -14.25 0.01 0.11
C VAL A 53 -13.51 0.09 -1.21
N LEU A 54 -12.68 1.13 -1.36
CA LEU A 54 -11.68 1.21 -2.42
C LEU A 54 -10.31 0.81 -1.85
N ASP A 55 -9.71 -0.24 -2.39
CA ASP A 55 -8.34 -0.64 -2.06
C ASP A 55 -7.40 -0.20 -3.19
N LEU A 56 -6.59 0.83 -2.94
CA LEU A 56 -5.65 1.41 -3.91
C LEU A 56 -4.29 0.74 -3.82
N ALA A 57 -3.66 0.56 -4.99
CA ALA A 57 -2.47 -0.24 -5.14
C ALA A 57 -2.69 -1.63 -4.52
N THR A 58 -3.81 -2.24 -4.90
CA THR A 58 -4.31 -3.49 -4.30
C THR A 58 -3.35 -4.66 -4.49
N GLY A 59 -2.46 -4.56 -5.49
CA GLY A 59 -1.46 -5.58 -5.77
C GLY A 59 -2.09 -6.95 -6.00
N THR A 60 -1.64 -7.94 -5.25
CA THR A 60 -2.16 -9.32 -5.29
C THR A 60 -3.43 -9.53 -4.45
N GLY A 61 -4.10 -8.47 -4.01
CA GLY A 61 -5.40 -8.52 -3.33
C GLY A 61 -5.39 -8.94 -1.86
N ASP A 62 -4.25 -8.90 -1.20
CA ASP A 62 -4.16 -9.33 0.21
C ASP A 62 -5.01 -8.46 1.16
N PHE A 63 -5.11 -7.15 0.91
CA PHE A 63 -5.97 -6.26 1.71
C PHE A 63 -7.45 -6.56 1.45
N VAL A 64 -7.83 -6.79 0.20
CA VAL A 64 -9.18 -7.20 -0.20
C VAL A 64 -9.62 -8.45 0.57
N LEU A 65 -8.76 -9.46 0.63
CA LEU A 65 -9.05 -10.70 1.36
C LEU A 65 -9.21 -10.50 2.88
N GLU A 66 -8.42 -9.61 3.49
CA GLU A 66 -8.56 -9.29 4.91
C GLU A 66 -9.85 -8.49 5.19
N LEU A 67 -10.22 -7.55 4.31
CA LEU A 67 -11.44 -6.75 4.41
C LEU A 67 -12.68 -7.64 4.40
N LEU A 68 -12.79 -8.52 3.41
CA LEU A 68 -13.91 -9.44 3.27
C LEU A 68 -13.90 -10.54 4.34
N GLY A 69 -12.73 -11.09 4.65
CA GLY A 69 -12.57 -12.13 5.66
C GLY A 69 -12.96 -11.68 7.09
N LYS A 70 -12.91 -10.37 7.38
CA LYS A 70 -13.36 -9.77 8.63
C LYS A 70 -14.75 -9.14 8.55
N SER A 71 -15.45 -9.30 7.44
CA SER A 71 -16.76 -8.65 7.19
C SER A 71 -16.73 -7.13 7.37
N LYS A 72 -15.60 -6.50 7.00
CA LYS A 72 -15.38 -5.05 7.07
C LYS A 72 -15.72 -4.34 5.76
N ALA A 73 -16.11 -5.09 4.73
CA ALA A 73 -16.59 -4.57 3.48
C ALA A 73 -17.78 -5.39 2.98
N ASN A 74 -18.78 -4.72 2.41
CA ASN A 74 -19.87 -5.34 1.64
C ASN A 74 -19.40 -5.61 0.21
N TYR A 75 -18.60 -4.69 -0.30
CA TYR A 75 -18.03 -4.74 -1.63
C TYR A 75 -16.68 -4.01 -1.66
N VAL A 76 -15.71 -4.58 -2.36
CA VAL A 76 -14.38 -3.99 -2.51
C VAL A 76 -14.09 -3.72 -3.99
N VAL A 77 -13.65 -2.53 -4.30
CA VAL A 77 -13.02 -2.22 -5.58
C VAL A 77 -11.52 -2.19 -5.36
N GLY A 78 -10.80 -3.14 -5.96
CA GLY A 78 -9.33 -3.15 -5.96
C GLY A 78 -8.80 -2.46 -7.21
N LEU A 79 -8.00 -1.42 -7.04
CA LEU A 79 -7.38 -0.70 -8.15
C LEU A 79 -5.86 -0.81 -8.09
N ASP A 80 -5.25 -1.19 -9.21
CA ASP A 80 -3.79 -1.23 -9.35
C ASP A 80 -3.37 -0.79 -10.75
N ILE A 81 -2.21 -0.19 -10.87
CA ILE A 81 -1.65 0.24 -12.16
C ILE A 81 -1.05 -0.94 -12.94
N THR A 82 -0.83 -2.09 -12.28
CA THR A 82 -0.14 -3.26 -12.83
C THR A 82 -1.11 -4.41 -13.11
N PRO A 83 -1.50 -4.64 -14.38
CA PRO A 83 -2.46 -5.72 -14.72
C PRO A 83 -2.03 -7.09 -14.20
N ALA A 84 -0.75 -7.44 -14.27
CA ALA A 84 -0.24 -8.73 -13.81
C ALA A 84 -0.43 -8.97 -12.30
N MET A 85 -0.48 -7.91 -11.49
CA MET A 85 -0.84 -8.00 -10.07
C MET A 85 -2.32 -8.34 -9.91
N LEU A 86 -3.19 -7.71 -10.69
CA LEU A 86 -4.63 -7.97 -10.68
C LEU A 86 -4.97 -9.39 -11.17
N ASP A 87 -4.18 -9.95 -12.09
CA ASP A 87 -4.34 -11.35 -12.52
C ASP A 87 -4.11 -12.32 -11.35
N VAL A 88 -3.12 -12.05 -10.50
CA VAL A 88 -2.86 -12.84 -9.28
C VAL A 88 -3.97 -12.62 -8.26
N ALA A 89 -4.40 -11.37 -8.06
CA ALA A 89 -5.50 -11.03 -7.15
C ALA A 89 -6.79 -11.75 -7.55
N SER A 90 -7.14 -11.71 -8.84
CA SER A 90 -8.34 -12.36 -9.38
C SER A 90 -8.38 -13.86 -9.07
N LYS A 91 -7.26 -14.58 -9.27
CA LYS A 91 -7.15 -16.00 -8.93
C LYS A 91 -7.36 -16.23 -7.43
N LYS A 92 -6.66 -15.47 -6.58
CA LYS A 92 -6.78 -15.60 -5.11
C LYS A 92 -8.20 -15.34 -4.61
N ILE A 93 -8.89 -14.36 -5.20
CA ILE A 93 -10.27 -14.00 -4.86
C ILE A 93 -11.23 -15.12 -5.30
N ALA A 94 -11.04 -15.64 -6.51
CA ALA A 94 -11.84 -16.76 -7.05
C ALA A 94 -11.66 -18.04 -6.21
N ASP A 95 -10.42 -18.38 -5.83
CA ASP A 95 -10.10 -19.53 -4.96
C ASP A 95 -10.78 -19.46 -3.58
N LYS A 96 -11.19 -18.25 -3.14
CA LYS A 96 -11.94 -18.00 -1.90
C LYS A 96 -13.44 -17.86 -2.11
N ASN A 97 -13.95 -18.02 -3.35
CA ASN A 97 -15.35 -17.80 -3.72
C ASN A 97 -15.88 -16.39 -3.40
N LEU A 98 -15.02 -15.38 -3.52
CA LEU A 98 -15.33 -13.97 -3.18
C LEU A 98 -15.55 -13.07 -4.40
N SER A 99 -15.57 -13.62 -5.62
CA SER A 99 -15.66 -12.86 -6.88
C SER A 99 -16.90 -11.96 -6.96
N ASN A 100 -18.01 -12.33 -6.33
CA ASN A 100 -19.24 -11.54 -6.32
C ASN A 100 -19.17 -10.30 -5.43
N HIS A 101 -18.12 -10.17 -4.62
CA HIS A 101 -17.91 -9.06 -3.67
C HIS A 101 -16.74 -8.15 -4.07
N VAL A 102 -16.13 -8.38 -5.26
CA VAL A 102 -14.93 -7.64 -5.67
C VAL A 102 -14.99 -7.27 -7.15
N SER A 103 -14.63 -6.03 -7.45
CA SER A 103 -14.20 -5.61 -8.80
C SER A 103 -12.73 -5.26 -8.79
N LEU A 104 -12.00 -5.70 -9.81
CA LEU A 104 -10.59 -5.34 -10.02
C LEU A 104 -10.48 -4.44 -11.25
N ILE A 105 -9.81 -3.29 -11.08
CA ILE A 105 -9.73 -2.25 -12.10
C ILE A 105 -8.27 -1.83 -12.28
N VAL A 106 -7.82 -1.79 -13.54
CA VAL A 106 -6.53 -1.17 -13.88
C VAL A 106 -6.70 0.35 -13.86
N GLY A 107 -5.90 1.05 -13.04
CA GLY A 107 -6.02 2.49 -12.94
C GLY A 107 -4.86 3.15 -12.19
N ASP A 108 -4.83 4.48 -12.24
CA ASP A 108 -3.85 5.31 -11.57
C ASP A 108 -4.49 6.05 -10.39
N ALA A 109 -3.84 6.00 -9.22
CA ALA A 109 -4.27 6.70 -8.02
C ALA A 109 -4.31 8.24 -8.18
N HIS A 110 -3.61 8.78 -9.17
CA HIS A 110 -3.60 10.22 -9.48
C HIS A 110 -4.81 10.67 -10.30
N LYS A 111 -5.60 9.73 -10.85
CA LYS A 111 -6.82 10.02 -11.63
C LYS A 111 -7.79 8.85 -11.47
N LEU A 112 -8.54 8.86 -10.40
CA LEU A 112 -9.46 7.79 -10.07
C LEU A 112 -10.73 7.83 -10.93
N PRO A 113 -11.12 6.71 -11.59
CA PRO A 113 -12.27 6.66 -12.49
C PRO A 113 -13.61 6.52 -11.73
N PHE A 114 -13.74 7.21 -10.61
CA PHE A 114 -14.93 7.16 -9.75
C PHE A 114 -15.49 8.57 -9.51
N GLY A 115 -16.77 8.64 -9.24
CA GLY A 115 -17.44 9.88 -8.80
C GLY A 115 -17.01 10.32 -7.40
N ASP A 116 -17.38 11.53 -7.03
CA ASP A 116 -17.13 12.04 -5.68
C ASP A 116 -17.92 11.25 -4.65
N ALA A 117 -17.34 11.10 -3.45
CA ALA A 117 -18.00 10.47 -2.30
C ALA A 117 -18.54 9.04 -2.58
N SER A 118 -17.83 8.27 -3.40
CA SER A 118 -18.26 6.92 -3.83
C SER A 118 -17.95 5.81 -2.83
N PHE A 119 -17.04 6.04 -1.86
CA PHE A 119 -16.55 5.00 -0.96
C PHE A 119 -16.61 5.43 0.50
N ASP A 120 -17.05 4.51 1.36
CA ASP A 120 -17.06 4.70 2.81
C ASP A 120 -15.65 4.61 3.41
N TYR A 121 -14.81 3.77 2.81
CA TYR A 121 -13.41 3.61 3.20
C TYR A 121 -12.51 3.52 1.98
N VAL A 122 -11.33 4.12 2.12
CA VAL A 122 -10.23 3.92 1.16
C VAL A 122 -9.06 3.32 1.92
N THR A 123 -8.50 2.22 1.40
CA THR A 123 -7.32 1.56 1.96
C THR A 123 -6.15 1.65 1.00
N VAL A 124 -4.93 1.79 1.53
CA VAL A 124 -3.69 1.69 0.76
C VAL A 124 -2.68 0.89 1.57
N GLY A 125 -2.31 -0.28 1.07
CA GLY A 125 -1.34 -1.15 1.75
C GLY A 125 -0.01 -1.26 1.02
N PHE A 126 1.05 -0.65 1.55
CA PHE A 126 2.42 -0.69 0.99
C PHE A 126 2.53 -0.11 -0.43
N GLY A 127 1.63 0.83 -0.77
CA GLY A 127 1.51 1.42 -2.09
C GLY A 127 1.92 2.90 -2.16
N VAL A 128 1.71 3.66 -1.08
CA VAL A 128 1.80 5.13 -1.07
C VAL A 128 3.20 5.64 -1.47
N ARG A 129 4.27 4.97 -1.05
CA ARG A 129 5.65 5.33 -1.40
C ARG A 129 5.95 5.24 -2.89
N ASN A 130 5.13 4.52 -3.64
CA ASN A 130 5.26 4.37 -5.09
C ASN A 130 4.52 5.45 -5.87
N PHE A 131 3.63 6.22 -5.23
CA PHE A 131 2.91 7.31 -5.88
C PHE A 131 3.90 8.38 -6.36
N GLN A 132 3.69 8.88 -7.57
CA GLN A 132 4.57 9.88 -8.18
C GLN A 132 4.40 11.25 -7.54
N ASN A 133 3.16 11.64 -7.31
CA ASN A 133 2.77 12.89 -6.68
C ASN A 133 1.78 12.59 -5.58
N LEU A 134 2.30 12.51 -4.37
CA LEU A 134 1.51 12.13 -3.20
C LEU A 134 0.35 13.11 -2.93
N PRO A 135 0.53 14.46 -2.97
CA PRO A 135 -0.57 15.39 -2.83
C PRO A 135 -1.72 15.19 -3.84
N ILE A 136 -1.40 14.97 -5.11
CA ILE A 136 -2.42 14.73 -6.14
C ILE A 136 -3.20 13.45 -5.84
N ALA A 137 -2.51 12.36 -5.48
CA ALA A 137 -3.15 11.10 -5.14
C ALA A 137 -4.02 11.23 -3.88
N ILE A 138 -3.54 11.93 -2.83
CA ILE A 138 -4.33 12.17 -1.60
C ILE A 138 -5.56 13.01 -1.89
N ASN A 139 -5.49 14.01 -2.79
CA ASN A 139 -6.65 14.80 -3.21
C ASN A 139 -7.70 13.94 -3.94
N GLU A 140 -7.28 13.06 -4.84
CA GLU A 140 -8.19 12.11 -5.50
C GLU A 140 -8.82 11.12 -4.49
N ILE A 141 -8.02 10.60 -3.56
CA ILE A 141 -8.50 9.76 -2.47
C ILE A 141 -9.57 10.51 -1.67
N LYS A 142 -9.29 11.76 -1.29
CA LYS A 142 -10.26 12.59 -0.57
C LYS A 142 -11.53 12.82 -1.38
N ARG A 143 -11.41 13.09 -2.67
CA ARG A 143 -12.55 13.34 -3.55
C ARG A 143 -13.52 12.15 -3.54
N VAL A 144 -12.99 10.94 -3.71
CA VAL A 144 -13.82 9.72 -3.81
C VAL A 144 -14.28 9.17 -2.46
N THR A 145 -13.67 9.60 -1.34
CA THR A 145 -14.10 9.22 0.01
C THR A 145 -15.40 9.97 0.38
N SER A 146 -16.37 9.31 0.97
CA SER A 146 -17.63 9.90 1.43
C SER A 146 -17.42 10.86 2.62
N PRO A 147 -18.36 11.78 2.93
CA PRO A 147 -18.17 12.82 3.96
C PRO A 147 -17.82 12.29 5.36
N ASN A 148 -18.29 11.10 5.72
CA ASN A 148 -17.96 10.45 7.00
C ASN A 148 -17.01 9.26 6.80
N GLY A 149 -16.43 9.17 5.60
CA GLY A 149 -15.54 8.08 5.22
C GLY A 149 -14.15 8.23 5.83
N LYS A 150 -13.38 7.16 5.76
CA LYS A 150 -12.02 7.12 6.31
C LYS A 150 -11.01 6.62 5.30
N LEU A 151 -9.83 7.20 5.38
CA LEU A 151 -8.63 6.72 4.73
C LEU A 151 -7.81 5.91 5.73
N ILE A 152 -7.40 4.70 5.34
CA ILE A 152 -6.50 3.83 6.11
C ILE A 152 -5.26 3.54 5.27
N ILE A 153 -4.11 4.00 5.71
CA ILE A 153 -2.82 3.73 5.06
C ILE A 153 -2.00 2.80 5.95
N LEU A 154 -1.48 1.73 5.38
CA LEU A 154 -0.44 0.88 5.95
C LEU A 154 0.80 1.00 5.07
N GLU A 155 1.92 1.49 5.61
CA GLU A 155 3.12 1.71 4.80
C GLU A 155 4.42 1.43 5.57
N ILE A 156 5.47 1.09 4.81
CA ILE A 156 6.84 1.12 5.32
C ILE A 156 7.30 2.57 5.33
N VAL A 157 7.53 3.10 6.50
CA VAL A 157 7.93 4.49 6.70
C VAL A 157 9.36 4.58 7.19
N LYS A 158 10.00 5.72 6.97
CA LYS A 158 11.32 5.99 7.55
C LYS A 158 11.19 6.02 9.07
N PRO A 159 11.94 5.18 9.80
CA PRO A 159 11.88 5.17 11.25
C PRO A 159 12.31 6.54 11.81
N GLU A 160 11.52 7.05 12.73
CA GLU A 160 11.81 8.31 13.43
C GLU A 160 12.55 7.99 14.74
N GLY A 161 13.49 8.86 15.12
CA GLY A 161 14.31 8.73 16.31
C GLY A 161 15.73 8.26 16.00
N TRP A 162 16.69 8.86 16.71
CA TRP A 162 18.13 8.71 16.46
C TRP A 162 18.61 7.25 16.41
N PHE A 163 18.15 6.43 17.34
CA PHE A 163 18.59 5.01 17.40
C PHE A 163 18.13 4.22 16.17
N MET A 164 16.85 4.35 15.80
CA MET A 164 16.28 3.60 14.69
C MET A 164 16.74 4.11 13.34
N SER A 165 17.00 5.42 13.19
CA SER A 165 17.53 5.98 11.95
C SER A 165 18.93 5.46 11.60
N ASN A 166 19.72 5.03 12.61
CA ASN A 166 21.05 4.48 12.39
C ASN A 166 21.05 2.92 12.27
N VAL A 167 20.19 2.23 12.99
CA VAL A 167 20.11 0.76 12.97
C VAL A 167 19.37 0.23 11.75
N PHE A 168 18.31 0.90 11.34
CA PHE A 168 17.45 0.47 10.23
C PHE A 168 18.17 0.38 8.87
N PRO A 169 18.99 1.35 8.44
CA PRO A 169 19.74 1.24 7.19
C PRO A 169 20.73 0.07 7.18
N VAL A 170 21.37 -0.20 8.32
CA VAL A 170 22.31 -1.33 8.47
C VAL A 170 21.56 -2.65 8.34
N PHE A 171 20.43 -2.78 9.03
CA PHE A 171 19.59 -4.00 8.95
C PHE A 171 19.09 -4.23 7.53
N PHE A 172 18.54 -3.21 6.87
CA PHE A 172 18.08 -3.30 5.50
C PHE A 172 19.23 -3.48 4.49
N GLY A 173 20.37 -2.83 4.71
CA GLY A 173 21.55 -2.95 3.88
C GLY A 173 22.15 -4.36 3.87
N ILE A 174 22.02 -5.09 4.98
CA ILE A 174 22.47 -6.49 5.10
C ILE A 174 21.40 -7.47 4.60
N LEU A 175 20.16 -7.29 5.03
CA LEU A 175 19.06 -8.21 4.73
C LEU A 175 18.67 -8.18 3.25
N ALA A 176 18.60 -7.01 2.63
CA ALA A 176 18.19 -6.87 1.25
C ALA A 176 19.13 -7.59 0.24
N PRO A 177 20.46 -7.49 0.33
CA PRO A 177 21.37 -8.27 -0.52
C PRO A 177 21.25 -9.77 -0.33
N ILE A 178 21.14 -10.24 0.93
CA ILE A 178 21.01 -11.67 1.25
C ILE A 178 19.72 -12.23 0.62
N LEU A 179 18.62 -11.54 0.79
CA LEU A 179 17.35 -11.91 0.16
C LEU A 179 17.43 -11.82 -1.36
N GLY A 180 18.14 -10.81 -1.91
CA GLY A 180 18.41 -10.68 -3.34
C GLY A 180 19.20 -11.84 -3.94
N ILE A 181 20.13 -12.42 -3.19
CA ILE A 181 20.89 -13.63 -3.59
C ILE A 181 19.99 -14.87 -3.56
N VAL A 182 19.19 -15.03 -2.50
CA VAL A 182 18.25 -16.16 -2.37
C VAL A 182 17.19 -16.14 -3.47
N PHE A 183 16.78 -14.93 -3.91
CA PHE A 183 15.82 -14.73 -4.99
C PHE A 183 16.48 -14.20 -6.28
N ALA A 184 17.64 -14.74 -6.65
CA ALA A 184 18.57 -14.25 -7.70
C ALA A 184 17.96 -13.85 -9.06
N ARG A 185 16.68 -14.12 -9.30
CA ARG A 185 15.97 -13.73 -10.53
C ARG A 185 15.52 -12.26 -10.57
N ASN A 186 15.51 -11.51 -9.43
CA ASN A 186 14.98 -10.13 -9.39
C ASN A 186 15.73 -9.17 -8.45
N LYS A 187 17.05 -9.10 -8.58
CA LYS A 187 17.90 -8.16 -7.82
C LYS A 187 17.41 -6.70 -7.88
N ASN A 188 16.84 -6.29 -9.02
CA ASN A 188 16.35 -4.92 -9.23
C ASN A 188 15.15 -4.59 -8.34
N ALA A 189 14.25 -5.54 -8.05
CA ALA A 189 13.10 -5.32 -7.18
C ALA A 189 13.53 -5.05 -5.73
N TYR A 190 14.56 -5.71 -5.26
CA TYR A 190 15.12 -5.48 -3.92
C TYR A 190 15.81 -4.14 -3.78
N ILE A 191 16.65 -3.79 -4.78
CA ILE A 191 17.32 -2.48 -4.83
C ILE A 191 16.26 -1.36 -4.85
N TYR A 192 15.19 -1.55 -5.63
CA TYR A 192 14.09 -0.59 -5.68
C TYR A 192 13.41 -0.45 -4.32
N LEU A 193 13.06 -1.58 -3.66
CA LEU A 193 12.41 -1.55 -2.37
C LEU A 193 13.23 -0.75 -1.35
N THR A 194 14.52 -1.07 -1.19
CA THR A 194 15.41 -0.38 -0.26
C THR A 194 15.45 1.13 -0.54
N LYS A 195 15.68 1.50 -1.81
CA LYS A 195 15.72 2.91 -2.23
C LYS A 195 14.38 3.63 -2.05
N SER A 196 13.27 2.94 -2.30
CA SER A 196 11.93 3.53 -2.15
C SER A 196 11.61 3.83 -0.69
N VAL A 197 12.11 3.02 0.26
CA VAL A 197 11.95 3.26 1.70
C VAL A 197 12.90 4.37 2.18
N GLU A 198 14.17 4.35 1.76
CA GLU A 198 15.16 5.39 2.11
C GLU A 198 14.73 6.78 1.63
N GLY A 199 14.12 6.86 0.45
CA GLY A 199 13.61 8.10 -0.15
C GLY A 199 12.21 8.49 0.28
N PHE A 200 11.54 7.68 1.11
CA PHE A 200 10.20 7.99 1.59
C PHE A 200 10.22 8.78 2.91
N VAL A 201 9.08 9.35 3.26
CA VAL A 201 8.90 10.17 4.45
C VAL A 201 8.69 9.34 5.73
N GLY A 202 8.86 9.97 6.89
CA GLY A 202 8.44 9.42 8.18
C GLY A 202 6.91 9.46 8.34
N ILE A 203 6.40 8.75 9.36
CA ILE A 203 4.95 8.69 9.60
C ILE A 203 4.38 10.07 9.97
N SER A 204 5.13 10.90 10.69
CA SER A 204 4.71 12.24 11.11
C SER A 204 4.56 13.15 9.89
N GLU A 205 5.53 13.14 8.98
CA GLU A 205 5.48 13.92 7.75
C GLU A 205 4.37 13.43 6.81
N LEU A 206 4.17 12.11 6.70
CA LEU A 206 3.07 11.55 5.91
C LEU A 206 1.70 11.98 6.47
N ALA A 207 1.55 11.99 7.79
CA ALA A 207 0.34 12.45 8.46
C ALA A 207 0.07 13.95 8.19
N GLU A 208 1.12 14.77 8.22
CA GLU A 208 1.03 16.19 7.88
C GLU A 208 0.62 16.42 6.42
N ILE A 209 1.20 15.67 5.48
CA ILE A 209 0.79 15.72 4.06
C ILE A 209 -0.70 15.40 3.91
N ILE A 210 -1.20 14.37 4.60
CA ILE A 210 -2.61 13.96 4.55
C ILE A 210 -3.50 15.06 5.14
N GLN A 211 -3.09 15.66 6.26
CA GLN A 211 -3.80 16.76 6.90
C GLN A 211 -3.86 18.01 6.01
N ASN A 212 -2.75 18.39 5.39
CA ASN A 212 -2.65 19.54 4.50
C ASN A 212 -3.51 19.36 3.22
N ASN A 213 -3.82 18.13 2.85
CA ASN A 213 -4.77 17.80 1.77
C ASN A 213 -6.23 17.67 2.29
N GLY A 214 -6.48 18.09 3.53
CA GLY A 214 -7.81 18.33 4.09
C GLY A 214 -8.50 17.13 4.69
N PHE A 215 -7.79 16.07 5.04
CA PHE A 215 -8.27 15.07 5.97
C PHE A 215 -8.16 15.56 7.40
N THR A 216 -9.02 15.05 8.27
CA THR A 216 -9.12 15.41 9.70
C THR A 216 -8.99 14.17 10.58
N GLU A 217 -9.06 14.33 11.90
CA GLU A 217 -9.05 13.22 12.87
C GLU A 217 -7.92 12.21 12.65
N ILE A 218 -6.70 12.71 12.34
CA ILE A 218 -5.59 11.85 11.98
C ILE A 218 -5.05 11.12 13.21
N LYS A 219 -5.03 9.79 13.14
CA LYS A 219 -4.41 8.92 14.14
C LYS A 219 -3.30 8.11 13.50
N THR A 220 -2.15 8.06 14.17
CA THR A 220 -0.98 7.32 13.70
C THR A 220 -0.65 6.18 14.67
N TYR A 221 -0.32 5.02 14.12
CA TYR A 221 0.10 3.85 14.89
C TYR A 221 1.41 3.32 14.31
N ARG A 222 2.33 2.90 15.18
CA ARG A 222 3.66 2.41 14.79
C ARG A 222 3.82 0.96 15.16
N TYR A 223 4.35 0.19 14.24
CA TYR A 223 4.69 -1.23 14.40
C TYR A 223 6.12 -1.47 13.92
N GLY A 224 6.65 -2.69 14.15
CA GLY A 224 7.94 -3.09 13.64
C GLY A 224 9.09 -2.15 14.04
N CYS A 225 9.17 -1.79 15.32
CA CYS A 225 10.15 -0.84 15.83
C CYS A 225 10.08 0.55 15.12
N GLY A 226 8.90 0.96 14.68
CA GLY A 226 8.68 2.26 14.03
C GLY A 226 8.88 2.29 12.52
N SER A 227 9.24 1.15 11.90
CA SER A 227 9.41 1.06 10.45
C SER A 227 8.10 0.84 9.67
N ILE A 228 7.03 0.50 10.38
CA ILE A 228 5.70 0.31 9.80
C ILE A 228 4.76 1.34 10.43
N GLY A 229 4.15 2.14 9.58
CA GLY A 229 3.14 3.12 9.96
C GLY A 229 1.74 2.71 9.53
N VAL A 230 0.77 2.91 10.42
CA VAL A 230 -0.65 2.92 10.04
C VAL A 230 -1.19 4.30 10.33
N ILE A 231 -1.84 4.90 9.34
CA ILE A 231 -2.53 6.18 9.46
C ILE A 231 -4.01 5.94 9.21
N VAL A 232 -4.82 6.48 10.10
CA VAL A 232 -6.29 6.52 9.97
C VAL A 232 -6.68 7.98 9.97
N ALA A 233 -7.37 8.42 8.92
CA ALA A 233 -7.79 9.81 8.75
C ALA A 233 -9.27 9.88 8.38
N GLY A 234 -10.02 10.80 8.96
CA GLY A 234 -11.41 11.12 8.62
C GLY A 234 -11.50 12.19 7.52
N LYS A 235 -12.53 12.12 6.69
CA LYS A 235 -12.83 13.18 5.73
C LYS A 235 -13.71 14.25 6.34
#